data_f88e2ab31c5d05956df862738c2d0ad1
#
_entry.id   f88e2ab31c5d05956df862738c2d0ad1
#
_cell.length_a   1.000
_cell.length_b   1.000
_cell.length_c   1.000
_cell.angle_alpha   90.00
_cell.angle_beta   90.00
_cell.angle_gamma   90.00
#
_symmetry.space_group_name_H-M   'P 1'
#
loop_
_entity.id
_entity.type
_entity.pdbx_description
1 polymer ?
#
loop_
_entity_poly.entity_id
_entity_poly.type
_entity_poly.pdbx_seq_one_letter_code
_entity_poly.pdbx_strand_id
1 'polypeptide(L)'
;VTDPISSPTFSIVNHYISLSKGRIYHFDFYRLKDIDEAMDIGTEEYLESDNFCLIEWGEKIAPLLPHHTRVTLSINEDQSRTINIVTI
;
A
#
# COMPACT_ATOMS: atom_id res chain seq x y z
N VAL A 1 12.17 9.83 -3.90
CA VAL A 1 10.87 10.48 -4.09
C VAL A 1 11.09 11.97 -4.29
N THR A 2 10.67 12.46 -5.45
CA THR A 2 10.90 13.86 -5.83
C THR A 2 9.70 14.75 -5.57
N ASP A 3 8.52 14.18 -5.44
CA ASP A 3 7.30 14.94 -5.21
C ASP A 3 7.11 15.24 -3.72
N PRO A 4 6.57 16.41 -3.37
CA PRO A 4 6.24 16.67 -1.98
C PRO A 4 5.17 15.68 -1.50
N ILE A 5 5.39 15.13 -0.32
CA ILE A 5 4.41 14.25 0.29
C ILE A 5 3.30 15.11 0.84
N SER A 6 2.17 15.07 0.16
CA SER A 6 0.97 15.68 0.68
C SER A 6 0.04 14.54 1.06
N SER A 7 -0.40 14.51 2.30
CA SER A 7 -1.37 13.55 2.78
C SER A 7 -2.69 14.25 2.99
N PRO A 8 -3.43 14.58 1.94
CA PRO A 8 -4.77 15.04 2.16
C PRO A 8 -5.56 13.91 2.82
N THR A 9 -6.36 14.25 3.80
CA THR A 9 -7.12 13.32 4.62
C THR A 9 -8.03 12.38 3.83
N PHE A 10 -8.18 12.62 2.52
CA PHE A 10 -9.12 11.90 1.69
C PHE A 10 -8.49 11.10 0.56
N SER A 11 -7.18 11.22 0.36
CA SER A 11 -6.53 10.45 -0.71
C SER A 11 -6.23 9.05 -0.23
N ILE A 12 -6.77 8.07 -0.95
CA ILE A 12 -6.48 6.66 -0.71
C ILE A 12 -5.23 6.25 -1.47
N VAL A 13 -4.99 6.83 -2.64
CA VAL A 13 -3.81 6.53 -3.43
C VAL A 13 -3.01 7.80 -3.72
N ASN A 14 -1.71 7.72 -3.53
CA ASN A 14 -0.77 8.78 -3.84
C ASN A 14 0.23 8.29 -4.86
N HIS A 15 0.67 9.19 -5.73
CA HIS A 15 1.61 8.89 -6.80
C HIS A 15 2.93 9.61 -6.54
N TYR A 16 4.03 8.87 -6.66
CA TYR A 16 5.36 9.41 -6.50
C TYR A 16 6.23 8.99 -7.67
N ILE A 17 7.24 9.78 -7.97
CA ILE A 17 8.23 9.44 -8.98
C ILE A 17 9.58 9.33 -8.30
N SER A 18 10.24 8.19 -8.49
CA SER A 18 11.56 7.94 -7.96
C SER A 18 12.56 7.83 -9.11
N LEU A 19 13.76 8.35 -8.93
CA LEU A 19 14.80 8.25 -9.94
C LEU A 19 15.25 6.81 -10.18
N SER A 20 15.18 5.96 -9.16
CA SER A 20 15.63 4.58 -9.24
C SER A 20 14.52 3.57 -9.50
N LYS A 21 13.29 3.86 -9.06
CA LYS A 21 12.17 2.91 -9.12
C LYS A 21 11.09 3.29 -10.13
N GLY A 22 11.17 4.46 -10.76
CA GLY A 22 10.12 4.96 -11.63
C GLY A 22 8.91 5.41 -10.83
N ARG A 23 7.72 5.01 -11.26
CA ARG A 23 6.50 5.39 -10.57
C ARG A 23 6.29 4.50 -9.35
N ILE A 24 5.88 5.12 -8.26
CA ILE A 24 5.50 4.44 -7.03
C ILE A 24 4.09 4.86 -6.68
N TYR A 25 3.23 3.87 -6.46
CA TYR A 25 1.89 4.10 -5.96
C TYR A 25 1.83 3.70 -4.49
N HIS A 26 1.33 4.60 -3.66
CA HIS A 26 1.16 4.34 -2.24
C HIS A 26 -0.31 4.37 -1.89
N PHE A 27 -0.81 3.24 -1.40
CA PHE A 27 -2.21 3.08 -0.99
C PHE A 27 -2.28 3.07 0.52
N ASP A 28 -3.24 3.81 1.06
CA ASP A 28 -3.58 3.75 2.47
C ASP A 28 -5.07 3.43 2.58
N PHE A 29 -5.36 2.19 2.93
CA PHE A 29 -6.73 1.69 3.01
C PHE A 29 -7.33 1.76 4.41
N TYR A 30 -6.70 2.48 5.32
CA TYR A 30 -7.18 2.56 6.69
C TYR A 30 -8.64 2.99 6.79
N ARG A 31 -9.05 3.96 5.96
CA ARG A 31 -10.41 4.50 5.95
C ARG A 31 -11.32 3.86 4.92
N LEU A 32 -10.85 2.82 4.26
CA LEU A 32 -11.66 2.13 3.26
C LEU A 32 -12.86 1.46 3.93
N LYS A 33 -14.05 1.69 3.39
CA LYS A 33 -15.28 1.14 3.94
C LYS A 33 -15.46 -0.32 3.55
N ASP A 34 -15.20 -0.63 2.29
CA ASP A 34 -15.35 -1.96 1.75
C ASP A 34 -14.50 -2.11 0.50
N ILE A 35 -14.47 -3.34 -0.02
CA ILE A 35 -13.66 -3.67 -1.19
C ILE A 35 -14.20 -3.00 -2.46
N ASP A 36 -15.50 -2.73 -2.52
CA ASP A 36 -16.10 -2.07 -3.69
C ASP A 36 -15.56 -0.65 -3.85
N GLU A 37 -15.32 0.04 -2.73
CA GLU A 37 -14.71 1.36 -2.78
C GLU A 37 -13.30 1.31 -3.38
N ALA A 38 -12.53 0.26 -3.05
CA ALA A 38 -11.21 0.07 -3.63
C ALA A 38 -11.30 -0.17 -5.14
N MET A 39 -12.28 -0.94 -5.58
CA MET A 39 -12.50 -1.19 -7.00
C MET A 39 -12.90 0.08 -7.73
N ASP A 40 -13.71 0.91 -7.11
CA ASP A 40 -14.19 2.16 -7.71
C ASP A 40 -13.07 3.15 -8.00
N ILE A 41 -12.01 3.15 -7.20
CA ILE A 41 -10.85 4.02 -7.43
C ILE A 41 -9.86 3.43 -8.44
N GLY A 42 -10.13 2.25 -8.99
CA GLY A 42 -9.28 1.62 -9.99
C GLY A 42 -8.08 0.90 -9.43
N THR A 43 -8.16 0.39 -8.19
CA THR A 43 -7.04 -0.30 -7.53
C THR A 43 -6.47 -1.42 -8.38
N GLU A 44 -7.30 -2.21 -9.06
CA GLU A 44 -6.83 -3.33 -9.87
C GLU A 44 -5.91 -2.88 -11.00
N GLU A 45 -6.22 -1.75 -11.63
CA GLU A 45 -5.37 -1.22 -12.71
C GLU A 45 -3.98 -0.86 -12.21
N TYR A 46 -3.90 -0.28 -11.01
CA TYR A 46 -2.61 0.04 -10.41
C TYR A 46 -1.83 -1.23 -10.07
N LEU A 47 -2.50 -2.25 -9.53
CA LEU A 47 -1.86 -3.50 -9.15
C LEU A 47 -1.37 -4.30 -10.35
N GLU A 48 -2.06 -4.19 -11.47
CA GLU A 48 -1.66 -4.86 -12.72
C GLU A 48 -0.56 -4.12 -13.46
N SER A 49 -0.30 -2.87 -13.12
CA SER A 49 0.81 -2.12 -13.70
C SER A 49 2.14 -2.70 -13.22
N ASP A 50 3.20 -2.51 -13.99
CA ASP A 50 4.53 -2.95 -13.60
C ASP A 50 5.22 -1.98 -12.63
N ASN A 51 4.46 -1.10 -12.02
CA ASN A 51 5.00 -0.11 -11.10
C ASN A 51 5.00 -0.63 -9.68
N PHE A 52 5.84 -0.03 -8.86
CA PHE A 52 5.97 -0.40 -7.46
C PHE A 52 4.75 0.10 -6.68
N CYS A 53 4.12 -0.80 -5.92
CA CYS A 53 2.96 -0.46 -5.10
C CYS A 53 3.27 -0.74 -3.63
N LEU A 54 3.14 0.29 -2.80
CA LEU A 54 3.19 0.16 -1.35
C LEU A 54 1.76 0.22 -0.83
N ILE A 55 1.38 -0.76 -0.02
CA ILE A 55 0.00 -0.86 0.45
C ILE A 55 -0.01 -0.96 1.97
N GLU A 56 -0.67 -0.01 2.59
CA GLU A 56 -0.98 -0.05 4.02
C GLU A 56 -2.41 -0.53 4.21
N TRP A 57 -2.63 -1.35 5.22
CA TRP A 57 -3.94 -1.95 5.50
C TRP A 57 -4.44 -2.83 4.35
N GLY A 58 -3.50 -3.58 3.75
CA GLY A 58 -3.79 -4.43 2.59
C GLY A 58 -4.78 -5.55 2.86
N GLU A 59 -4.96 -5.95 4.11
CA GLU A 59 -5.94 -6.98 4.48
C GLU A 59 -7.37 -6.61 4.09
N LYS A 60 -7.66 -5.32 3.95
CA LYS A 60 -8.98 -4.87 3.54
C LYS A 60 -9.29 -5.18 2.08
N ILE A 61 -8.26 -5.42 1.28
CA ILE A 61 -8.41 -5.74 -0.13
C ILE A 61 -7.76 -7.07 -0.48
N ALA A 62 -7.57 -7.95 0.50
CA ALA A 62 -6.86 -9.21 0.31
C ALA A 62 -7.31 -9.99 -0.93
N PRO A 63 -8.61 -10.11 -1.24
CA PRO A 63 -9.04 -10.84 -2.44
C PRO A 63 -8.56 -10.25 -3.75
N LEU A 64 -8.16 -8.98 -3.78
CA LEU A 64 -7.67 -8.32 -5.00
C LEU A 64 -6.16 -8.43 -5.17
N LEU A 65 -5.44 -8.82 -4.13
CA LEU A 65 -3.98 -8.77 -4.16
C LEU A 65 -3.40 -9.90 -5.01
N PRO A 66 -2.50 -9.57 -5.97
CA PRO A 66 -1.71 -10.59 -6.67
C PRO A 66 -0.61 -11.10 -5.74
N HIS A 67 0.36 -11.83 -6.29
CA HIS A 67 1.54 -12.19 -5.52
C HIS A 67 2.21 -10.94 -4.96
N HIS A 68 2.52 -10.98 -3.67
CA HIS A 68 3.06 -9.81 -2.97
C HIS A 68 3.91 -10.24 -1.79
N THR A 69 4.63 -9.30 -1.23
CA THR A 69 5.35 -9.50 0.02
C THR A 69 4.60 -8.78 1.12
N ARG A 70 4.27 -9.51 2.17
CA ARG A 70 3.62 -8.93 3.35
C ARG A 70 4.67 -8.65 4.41
N VAL A 71 4.66 -7.41 4.89
CA VAL A 71 5.53 -6.97 5.99
C VAL A 71 4.65 -6.64 7.18
N THR A 72 4.87 -7.33 8.28
CA THR A 72 4.12 -7.10 9.51
C THR A 72 5.07 -6.56 10.57
N LEU A 73 4.70 -5.44 11.18
CA LEU A 73 5.45 -4.83 12.26
C LEU A 73 4.69 -5.03 13.57
N SER A 74 5.39 -5.53 14.59
CA SER A 74 4.82 -5.73 15.92
C SER A 74 5.68 -5.05 16.97
N ILE A 75 5.05 -4.51 18.00
CA ILE A 75 5.74 -3.92 19.14
C ILE A 75 5.68 -4.92 20.29
N ASN A 76 6.85 -5.31 20.81
CA ASN A 76 6.93 -6.26 21.90
C ASN A 76 6.84 -5.55 23.27
N GLU A 77 6.65 -6.32 24.33
CA GLU A 77 6.49 -5.77 25.68
C GLU A 77 7.69 -4.96 26.15
N ASP A 78 8.89 -5.36 25.72
CA ASP A 78 10.13 -4.65 26.05
C ASP A 78 10.40 -3.45 25.12
N GLN A 79 9.43 -3.05 24.33
CA GLN A 79 9.50 -1.98 23.35
C GLN A 79 10.38 -2.26 22.14
N SER A 80 10.93 -3.46 22.04
CA SER A 80 11.55 -3.90 20.79
C SER A 80 10.48 -4.15 19.72
N ARG A 81 10.90 -4.23 18.47
CA ARG A 81 9.99 -4.43 17.36
C ARG A 81 10.35 -5.69 16.60
N THR A 82 9.33 -6.40 16.21
CA THR A 82 9.48 -7.59 15.38
C THR A 82 8.96 -7.28 13.97
N ILE A 83 9.75 -7.66 12.98
CA ILE A 83 9.37 -7.53 11.57
C ILE A 83 9.25 -8.94 11.00
N ASN A 84 8.08 -9.25 10.49
CA ASN A 84 7.83 -10.49 9.76
C ASN A 84 7.64 -10.19 8.28
N ILE A 85 8.35 -10.92 7.44
CA ILE A 85 8.29 -10.75 5.99
C ILE A 85 7.89 -12.08 5.39
N VAL A 86 6.78 -12.11 4.69
CA VAL A 86 6.25 -13.31 4.07
C VAL A 86 5.94 -13.03 2.60
N THR A 87 6.47 -13.86 1.72
CA THR A 87 6.15 -13.79 0.29
C THR A 87 4.97 -14.72 0.01
N ILE A 88 3.93 -14.15 -0.55
CA ILE A 88 2.67 -14.85 -0.80
C ILE A 88 2.49 -15.10 -2.30
#